data_b7dc790bbccf21d7569571322d2a4d0e
#
_entry.id   b7dc790bbccf21d7569571322d2a4d0e
#
_cell.length_a   1.000
_cell.length_b   1.000
_cell.length_c   1.000
_cell.angle_alpha   90.00
_cell.angle_beta   90.00
_cell.angle_gamma   90.00
#
_symmetry.space_group_name_H-M   'P 1'
#
loop_
_entity.id
_entity.type
_entity.pdbx_description
1 polymer ?
#
loop_
_entity_poly.entity_id
_entity_poly.type
_entity_poly.pdbx_seq_one_letter_code
_entity_poly.pdbx_strand_id
1 'polypeptide(L)'
;TPSNSSAASDVYKRQIEDKLNSCLVLSCCYQAMGENAAAFDILFYSFTMDVPRAEICCEIGRLFMEKKEYVTAAYWYQQAFLAPRKKKNGGFYIADSHDFIPAIQMCVCLDKAGRHREAFEFHKKARVLKPLHQAVIGNEKYFRDVWGME
;
A
#
# COMPACT_ATOMS: atom_id res chain seq x y z
N THR A 1 9.59 37.33 7.99
CA THR A 1 9.24 36.93 6.60
C THR A 1 9.98 35.65 6.23
N PRO A 2 9.26 34.61 5.75
CA PRO A 2 9.96 33.44 5.23
C PRO A 2 10.84 33.88 4.07
N SER A 3 12.11 33.42 4.05
CA SER A 3 13.02 33.72 2.96
C SER A 3 12.46 33.20 1.63
N ASN A 4 12.75 33.84 0.51
CA ASN A 4 12.33 33.39 -0.82
C ASN A 4 12.73 31.95 -1.12
N SER A 5 13.81 31.44 -0.49
CA SER A 5 14.26 30.05 -0.59
C SER A 5 13.31 29.06 0.09
N SER A 6 12.64 29.43 1.20
CA SER A 6 11.67 28.53 1.87
C SER A 6 10.38 28.42 1.04
N ALA A 7 9.89 29.55 0.49
CA ALA A 7 8.72 29.56 -0.39
C ALA A 7 8.95 28.73 -1.66
N ALA A 8 10.11 28.85 -2.30
CA ALA A 8 10.49 28.06 -3.47
C ALA A 8 10.58 26.55 -3.13
N SER A 9 11.13 26.22 -1.96
CA SER A 9 11.18 24.83 -1.48
C SER A 9 9.78 24.25 -1.26
N ASP A 10 8.87 25.04 -0.72
CA ASP A 10 7.50 24.57 -0.46
C ASP A 10 6.70 24.39 -1.76
N VAL A 11 6.89 25.26 -2.74
CA VAL A 11 6.32 25.09 -4.09
C VAL A 11 6.84 23.83 -4.75
N TYR A 12 8.15 23.58 -4.69
CA TYR A 12 8.77 22.38 -5.25
C TYR A 12 8.23 21.09 -4.61
N LYS A 13 8.09 21.07 -3.28
CA LYS A 13 7.49 19.93 -2.55
C LYS A 13 6.06 19.67 -2.97
N ARG A 14 5.23 20.71 -3.13
CA ARG A 14 3.85 20.54 -3.64
C ARG A 14 3.82 19.96 -5.04
N GLN A 15 4.69 20.41 -5.93
CA GLN A 15 4.77 19.87 -7.29
C GLN A 15 5.12 18.38 -7.30
N ILE A 16 6.00 17.91 -6.40
CA ILE A 16 6.30 16.49 -6.25
C ILE A 16 5.06 15.73 -5.77
N GLU A 17 4.37 16.21 -4.74
CA GLU A 17 3.14 15.57 -4.23
C GLU A 17 2.07 15.45 -5.32
N ASP A 18 1.85 16.51 -6.09
CA ASP A 18 0.90 16.52 -7.21
C ASP A 18 1.28 15.50 -8.29
N LYS A 19 2.57 15.40 -8.62
CA LYS A 19 3.08 14.41 -9.58
C LYS A 19 2.92 12.97 -9.07
N LEU A 20 3.22 12.71 -7.81
CA LEU A 20 3.04 11.39 -7.21
C LEU A 20 1.57 10.98 -7.19
N ASN A 21 0.68 11.89 -6.81
CA ASN A 21 -0.76 11.64 -6.88
C ASN A 21 -1.23 11.37 -8.33
N SER A 22 -0.68 12.12 -9.28
CA SER A 22 -0.96 11.90 -10.70
C SER A 22 -0.53 10.50 -11.17
N CYS A 23 0.59 9.97 -10.66
CA CYS A 23 1.00 8.60 -10.97
C CYS A 23 -0.02 7.56 -10.50
N LEU A 24 -0.61 7.73 -9.30
CA LEU A 24 -1.70 6.85 -8.83
C LEU A 24 -2.94 6.95 -9.71
N VAL A 25 -3.38 8.15 -10.03
CA VAL A 25 -4.56 8.37 -10.88
C VAL A 25 -4.34 7.78 -12.26
N LEU A 26 -3.19 8.02 -12.89
CA LEU A 26 -2.84 7.45 -14.20
C LEU A 26 -2.78 5.92 -14.16
N SER A 27 -2.23 5.34 -13.10
CA SER A 27 -2.23 3.89 -12.93
C SER A 27 -3.66 3.33 -12.93
N CYS A 28 -4.58 3.96 -12.19
CA CYS A 28 -5.99 3.56 -12.20
C CYS A 28 -6.62 3.68 -13.59
N CYS A 29 -6.30 4.76 -14.34
CA CYS A 29 -6.79 4.93 -15.71
C CYS A 29 -6.27 3.82 -16.64
N TYR A 30 -4.97 3.52 -16.59
CA TYR A 30 -4.38 2.43 -17.39
C TYR A 30 -5.01 1.08 -17.06
N GLN A 31 -5.25 0.78 -15.79
CA GLN A 31 -5.94 -0.45 -15.38
C GLN A 31 -7.37 -0.53 -15.94
N ALA A 32 -8.11 0.58 -15.88
CA ALA A 32 -9.46 0.64 -16.45
C ALA A 32 -9.47 0.40 -17.97
N MET A 33 -8.36 0.70 -18.64
CA MET A 33 -8.16 0.44 -20.08
C MET A 33 -7.59 -0.96 -20.37
N GLY A 34 -7.27 -1.74 -19.34
CA GLY A 34 -6.61 -3.04 -19.49
C GLY A 34 -5.10 -2.97 -19.75
N GLU A 35 -4.51 -1.77 -19.62
CA GLU A 35 -3.08 -1.48 -19.89
C GLU A 35 -2.25 -1.69 -18.61
N ASN A 36 -2.20 -2.93 -18.11
CA ASN A 36 -1.56 -3.23 -16.84
C ASN A 36 -0.05 -2.97 -16.83
N ALA A 37 0.64 -3.17 -17.96
CA ALA A 37 2.07 -2.85 -18.06
C ALA A 37 2.31 -1.36 -17.87
N ALA A 38 1.53 -0.50 -18.53
CA ALA A 38 1.62 0.95 -18.38
C ALA A 38 1.27 1.40 -16.94
N ALA A 39 0.32 0.71 -16.29
CA ALA A 39 -0.01 0.96 -14.88
C ALA A 39 1.19 0.70 -13.96
N PHE A 40 1.92 -0.40 -14.15
CA PHE A 40 3.16 -0.64 -13.42
C PHE A 40 4.23 0.41 -13.74
N ASP A 41 4.46 0.71 -15.01
CA ASP A 41 5.50 1.65 -15.43
C ASP A 41 5.32 3.02 -14.78
N ILE A 42 4.11 3.55 -14.73
CA ILE A 42 3.86 4.85 -14.10
C ILE A 42 4.05 4.83 -12.58
N LEU A 43 3.70 3.73 -11.91
CA LEU A 43 3.94 3.58 -10.47
C LEU A 43 5.44 3.49 -10.16
N PHE A 44 6.21 2.71 -10.91
CA PHE A 44 7.66 2.64 -10.76
C PHE A 44 8.36 3.95 -11.11
N TYR A 45 7.85 4.68 -12.11
CA TYR A 45 8.36 6.00 -12.46
C TYR A 45 8.29 6.99 -11.29
N SER A 46 7.30 6.88 -10.41
CA SER A 46 7.18 7.72 -9.22
C SER A 46 8.41 7.65 -8.30
N PHE A 47 9.13 6.54 -8.32
CA PHE A 47 10.35 6.33 -7.51
C PHE A 47 11.55 7.14 -8.01
N THR A 48 11.48 7.71 -9.20
CA THR A 48 12.48 8.67 -9.70
C THR A 48 12.31 10.07 -9.10
N MET A 49 11.17 10.34 -8.49
CA MET A 49 10.81 11.67 -7.95
C MET A 49 10.99 11.77 -6.44
N ASP A 50 10.72 10.70 -5.70
CA ASP A 50 10.85 10.64 -4.24
C ASP A 50 11.01 9.17 -3.81
N VAL A 51 11.35 8.96 -2.54
CA VAL A 51 11.35 7.62 -1.94
C VAL A 51 9.97 6.96 -2.08
N PRO A 52 9.90 5.62 -2.17
CA PRO A 52 8.64 4.93 -2.31
C PRO A 52 7.62 5.33 -1.24
N ARG A 53 6.43 5.74 -1.69
CA ARG A 53 5.30 6.06 -0.80
C ARG A 53 4.50 4.79 -0.51
N ALA A 54 3.94 4.72 0.70
CA ALA A 54 3.13 3.59 1.13
C ALA A 54 1.94 3.35 0.19
N GLU A 55 1.27 4.41 -0.25
CA GLU A 55 0.13 4.36 -1.17
C GLU A 55 0.52 3.71 -2.50
N ILE A 56 1.66 4.07 -3.03
CA ILE A 56 2.18 3.52 -4.30
C ILE A 56 2.61 2.07 -4.11
N CYS A 57 3.30 1.75 -3.02
CA CYS A 57 3.67 0.37 -2.70
C CYS A 57 2.44 -0.54 -2.55
N CYS A 58 1.38 -0.06 -1.89
CA CYS A 58 0.11 -0.79 -1.77
C CYS A 58 -0.54 -1.04 -3.14
N GLU A 59 -0.51 -0.05 -4.02
CA GLU A 59 -1.08 -0.19 -5.35
C GLU A 59 -0.30 -1.19 -6.22
N ILE A 60 1.03 -1.17 -6.16
CA ILE A 60 1.87 -2.18 -6.80
C ILE A 60 1.57 -3.58 -6.24
N GLY A 61 1.47 -3.70 -4.92
CA GLY A 61 1.10 -4.95 -4.25
C GLY A 61 -0.25 -5.49 -4.74
N ARG A 62 -1.24 -4.61 -4.87
CA ARG A 62 -2.57 -4.96 -5.36
C ARG A 62 -2.53 -5.49 -6.81
N LEU A 63 -1.75 -4.86 -7.70
CA LEU A 63 -1.58 -5.32 -9.07
C LEU A 63 -0.91 -6.70 -9.14
N PHE A 64 0.08 -6.97 -8.29
CA PHE A 64 0.67 -8.31 -8.20
C PHE A 64 -0.31 -9.35 -7.64
N MET A 65 -1.19 -8.97 -6.69
CA MET A 65 -2.26 -9.87 -6.22
C MET A 65 -3.22 -10.26 -7.35
N GLU A 66 -3.61 -9.32 -8.21
CA GLU A 66 -4.47 -9.61 -9.36
C GLU A 66 -3.82 -10.61 -10.33
N LYS A 67 -2.49 -10.54 -10.48
CA LYS A 67 -1.69 -11.53 -11.23
C LYS A 67 -1.49 -12.84 -10.47
N LYS A 68 -1.99 -12.97 -9.24
CA LYS A 68 -1.76 -14.11 -8.33
C LYS A 68 -0.28 -14.34 -7.96
N GLU A 69 0.53 -13.31 -8.09
CA GLU A 69 1.93 -13.30 -7.68
C GLU A 69 2.05 -12.89 -6.21
N TYR A 70 1.55 -13.75 -5.32
CA TYR A 70 1.32 -13.41 -3.91
C TYR A 70 2.60 -13.11 -3.13
N VAL A 71 3.70 -13.81 -3.41
CA VAL A 71 4.99 -13.55 -2.76
C VAL A 71 5.52 -12.17 -3.12
N THR A 72 5.44 -11.80 -4.39
CA THR A 72 5.83 -10.46 -4.87
C THR A 72 4.91 -9.40 -4.32
N ALA A 73 3.61 -9.65 -4.28
CA ALA A 73 2.63 -8.75 -3.66
C ALA A 73 2.96 -8.49 -2.18
N ALA A 74 3.26 -9.54 -1.42
CA ALA A 74 3.65 -9.42 -0.01
C ALA A 74 4.91 -8.56 0.17
N TYR A 75 5.90 -8.68 -0.71
CA TYR A 75 7.09 -7.84 -0.69
C TYR A 75 6.72 -6.35 -0.78
N TRP A 76 5.82 -5.97 -1.69
CA TRP A 76 5.42 -4.57 -1.88
C TRP A 76 4.57 -4.04 -0.72
N TYR A 77 3.71 -4.85 -0.14
CA TYR A 77 3.01 -4.48 1.10
C TYR A 77 3.98 -4.32 2.28
N GLN A 78 5.04 -5.13 2.34
CA GLN A 78 6.12 -4.94 3.31
C GLN A 78 6.80 -3.57 3.12
N GLN A 79 7.07 -3.16 1.89
CA GLN A 79 7.64 -1.84 1.61
C GLN A 79 6.72 -0.70 2.08
N ALA A 80 5.40 -0.88 2.01
CA ALA A 80 4.45 0.09 2.53
C ALA A 80 4.59 0.30 4.06
N PHE A 81 4.85 -0.76 4.83
CA PHE A 81 5.16 -0.61 6.27
C PHE A 81 6.42 0.20 6.53
N LEU A 82 7.42 0.06 5.66
CA LEU A 82 8.73 0.71 5.82
C LEU A 82 8.74 2.14 5.27
N ALA A 83 7.72 2.53 4.50
CA ALA A 83 7.65 3.84 3.88
C ALA A 83 7.55 4.97 4.93
N PRO A 84 8.24 6.10 4.71
CA PRO A 84 8.19 7.23 5.62
C PRO A 84 6.76 7.77 5.81
N ARG A 85 6.35 8.02 7.06
CA ARG A 85 5.07 8.65 7.39
C ARG A 85 5.22 10.17 7.32
N LYS A 86 4.81 10.79 6.22
CA LYS A 86 4.86 12.25 6.06
C LYS A 86 3.50 12.86 6.41
N LYS A 87 3.34 13.32 7.66
CA LYS A 87 2.08 13.86 8.17
C LYS A 87 1.84 15.36 7.93
N LYS A 88 2.80 16.15 7.46
CA LYS A 88 2.77 17.59 7.75
C LYS A 88 2.65 18.57 6.57
N ASN A 89 2.65 18.18 5.31
CA ASN A 89 2.81 19.17 4.23
C ASN A 89 1.73 19.14 3.12
N GLY A 90 0.50 18.76 3.45
CA GLY A 90 -0.60 18.86 2.48
C GLY A 90 -0.51 17.95 1.25
N GLY A 91 0.41 16.98 1.26
CA GLY A 91 0.52 15.95 0.26
C GLY A 91 -0.56 14.87 0.45
N PHE A 92 -0.75 14.03 -0.55
CA PHE A 92 -1.64 12.91 -0.40
C PHE A 92 -1.06 11.92 0.65
N TYR A 93 -1.84 11.62 1.65
CA TYR A 93 -1.48 10.71 2.72
C TYR A 93 -2.71 9.90 3.11
N ILE A 94 -2.64 8.61 2.90
CA ILE A 94 -3.68 7.67 3.31
C ILE A 94 -3.12 6.86 4.48
N ALA A 95 -3.59 7.15 5.70
CA ALA A 95 -3.08 6.52 6.92
C ALA A 95 -3.11 4.99 6.84
N ASP A 96 -4.20 4.43 6.35
CA ASP A 96 -4.38 2.98 6.20
C ASP A 96 -3.34 2.32 5.28
N SER A 97 -2.76 3.05 4.33
CA SER A 97 -1.71 2.53 3.46
C SER A 97 -0.39 2.25 4.19
N HIS A 98 -0.22 2.82 5.38
CA HIS A 98 0.98 2.64 6.19
C HIS A 98 0.89 1.50 7.21
N ASP A 99 -0.30 0.99 7.49
CA ASP A 99 -0.49 -0.02 8.53
C ASP A 99 -1.62 -1.03 8.23
N PHE A 100 -2.89 -0.58 8.17
CA PHE A 100 -4.01 -1.51 8.05
C PHE A 100 -4.05 -2.23 6.70
N ILE A 101 -3.93 -1.52 5.58
CA ILE A 101 -3.96 -2.13 4.24
C ILE A 101 -2.82 -3.13 4.06
N PRO A 102 -1.54 -2.79 4.35
CA PRO A 102 -0.46 -3.76 4.28
C PRO A 102 -0.70 -4.96 5.19
N ALA A 103 -1.18 -4.76 6.43
CA ALA A 103 -1.42 -5.86 7.35
C ALA A 103 -2.45 -6.86 6.83
N ILE A 104 -3.63 -6.35 6.41
CA ILE A 104 -4.71 -7.22 5.94
C ILE A 104 -4.35 -7.91 4.62
N GLN A 105 -3.65 -7.23 3.73
CA GLN A 105 -3.25 -7.77 2.43
C GLN A 105 -2.08 -8.75 2.54
N MET A 106 -1.10 -8.51 3.42
CA MET A 106 -0.05 -9.48 3.70
C MET A 106 -0.62 -10.77 4.31
N CYS A 107 -1.64 -10.66 5.16
CA CYS A 107 -2.35 -11.83 5.64
C CYS A 107 -2.88 -12.68 4.47
N VAL A 108 -3.57 -12.07 3.52
CA VAL A 108 -4.11 -12.79 2.35
C VAL A 108 -2.98 -13.34 1.46
N CYS A 109 -1.96 -12.55 1.16
CA CYS A 109 -0.85 -12.98 0.32
C CYS A 109 -0.08 -14.17 0.88
N LEU A 110 0.24 -14.11 2.18
CA LEU A 110 0.98 -15.17 2.86
C LEU A 110 0.15 -16.45 2.97
N ASP A 111 -1.15 -16.33 3.25
CA ASP A 111 -2.04 -17.49 3.28
C ASP A 111 -2.12 -18.17 1.91
N LYS A 112 -2.29 -17.40 0.83
CA LYS A 112 -2.27 -17.91 -0.55
C LYS A 112 -0.92 -18.51 -0.96
N ALA A 113 0.17 -18.08 -0.35
CA ALA A 113 1.49 -18.65 -0.53
C ALA A 113 1.77 -19.89 0.36
N GLY A 114 0.79 -20.36 1.14
CA GLY A 114 0.92 -21.51 2.04
C GLY A 114 1.62 -21.22 3.38
N ARG A 115 1.86 -19.95 3.69
CA ARG A 115 2.53 -19.49 4.93
C ARG A 115 1.48 -19.09 5.99
N HIS A 116 0.61 -20.03 6.35
CA HIS A 116 -0.61 -19.77 7.15
C HIS A 116 -0.33 -19.20 8.54
N ARG A 117 0.74 -19.65 9.23
CA ARG A 117 1.11 -19.10 10.55
C ARG A 117 1.53 -17.64 10.47
N GLU A 118 2.35 -17.30 9.49
CA GLU A 118 2.78 -15.91 9.27
C GLU A 118 1.60 -15.03 8.82
N ALA A 119 0.72 -15.56 7.98
CA ALA A 119 -0.52 -14.89 7.60
C ALA A 119 -1.37 -14.54 8.84
N PHE A 120 -1.48 -15.47 9.77
CA PHE A 120 -2.22 -15.24 11.01
C PHE A 120 -1.59 -14.14 11.90
N GLU A 121 -0.26 -14.04 11.94
CA GLU A 121 0.40 -12.91 12.66
C GLU A 121 0.04 -11.55 12.05
N PHE A 122 -0.07 -11.46 10.74
CA PHE A 122 -0.53 -10.24 10.07
C PHE A 122 -2.03 -9.99 10.26
N HIS A 123 -2.86 -11.05 10.32
CA HIS A 123 -4.25 -10.94 10.73
C HIS A 123 -4.39 -10.31 12.13
N LYS A 124 -3.61 -10.76 13.11
CA LYS A 124 -3.61 -10.19 14.46
C LYS A 124 -3.26 -8.70 14.47
N LYS A 125 -2.28 -8.28 13.65
CA LYS A 125 -1.95 -6.85 13.49
C LYS A 125 -3.13 -6.05 12.92
N ALA A 126 -3.78 -6.56 11.88
CA ALA A 126 -4.94 -5.91 11.28
C ALA A 126 -6.12 -5.83 12.27
N ARG A 127 -6.34 -6.89 13.07
CA ARG A 127 -7.38 -6.94 14.11
C ARG A 127 -7.18 -5.88 15.19
N VAL A 128 -5.93 -5.64 15.63
CA VAL A 128 -5.62 -4.57 16.59
C VAL A 128 -5.96 -3.19 16.02
N LEU A 129 -5.71 -2.98 14.74
CA LEU A 129 -5.93 -1.69 14.09
C LEU A 129 -7.42 -1.43 13.81
N LYS A 130 -8.14 -2.41 13.30
CA LYS A 130 -9.56 -2.28 12.92
C LYS A 130 -10.35 -3.55 13.22
N PRO A 131 -10.66 -3.83 14.51
CA PRO A 131 -11.29 -5.10 14.92
C PRO A 131 -12.66 -5.35 14.28
N LEU A 132 -13.42 -4.30 13.96
CA LEU A 132 -14.76 -4.41 13.38
C LEU A 132 -14.79 -4.34 11.85
N HIS A 133 -13.64 -4.29 11.21
CA HIS A 133 -13.58 -4.26 9.74
C HIS A 133 -14.01 -5.63 9.17
N GLN A 134 -14.85 -5.63 8.12
CA GLN A 134 -15.42 -6.86 7.56
C GLN A 134 -14.36 -7.89 7.13
N ALA A 135 -13.26 -7.45 6.54
CA ALA A 135 -12.16 -8.34 6.17
C ALA A 135 -11.48 -8.99 7.39
N VAL A 136 -11.38 -8.27 8.51
CA VAL A 136 -10.82 -8.81 9.77
C VAL A 136 -11.75 -9.86 10.33
N ILE A 137 -13.05 -9.57 10.42
CA ILE A 137 -14.06 -10.52 10.91
C ILE A 137 -14.08 -11.78 10.03
N GLY A 138 -14.03 -11.62 8.70
CA GLY A 138 -14.00 -12.74 7.77
C GLY A 138 -12.74 -13.59 7.90
N ASN A 139 -11.58 -12.97 8.04
CA ASN A 139 -10.31 -13.69 8.24
C ASN A 139 -10.26 -14.40 9.59
N GLU A 140 -10.80 -13.80 10.67
CA GLU A 140 -10.87 -14.44 11.96
C GLU A 140 -11.67 -15.74 11.92
N LYS A 141 -12.84 -15.69 11.29
CA LYS A 141 -13.64 -16.89 11.06
C LYS A 141 -12.89 -17.93 10.24
N TYR A 142 -12.25 -17.53 9.16
CA TYR A 142 -11.48 -18.42 8.29
C TYR A 142 -10.34 -19.12 9.05
N PHE A 143 -9.51 -18.38 9.77
CA PHE A 143 -8.37 -18.96 10.50
C PHE A 143 -8.82 -19.90 11.60
N ARG A 144 -9.91 -19.58 12.31
CA ARG A 144 -10.48 -20.46 13.31
C ARG A 144 -11.06 -21.75 12.69
N ASP A 145 -11.90 -21.61 11.65
CA ASP A 145 -12.66 -22.73 11.10
C ASP A 145 -11.78 -23.68 10.24
N VAL A 146 -10.79 -23.14 9.55
CA VAL A 146 -9.91 -23.91 8.63
C VAL A 146 -8.62 -24.38 9.33
N TRP A 147 -8.02 -23.54 10.16
CA TRP A 147 -6.70 -23.78 10.75
C TRP A 147 -6.70 -23.96 12.26
N GLY A 148 -7.83 -23.76 12.95
CA GLY A 148 -7.92 -23.80 14.41
C GLY A 148 -7.07 -22.75 15.11
N MET A 149 -6.86 -21.61 14.47
CA MET A 149 -6.08 -20.50 15.00
C MET A 149 -7.01 -19.42 15.58
N GLU A 150 -6.70 -18.96 16.81
CA GLU A 150 -7.46 -17.92 17.54
C GLU A 150 -6.54 -16.80 18.06
#